data_6078e3ecc420867854150b9a0d654733
#
_entry.id   6078e3ecc420867854150b9a0d654733
#
_cell.length_a   1.000
_cell.length_b   1.000
_cell.length_c   1.000
_cell.angle_alpha   90.00
_cell.angle_beta   90.00
_cell.angle_gamma   90.00
#
_symmetry.space_group_name_H-M   'P 1'
#
loop_
_entity.id
_entity.type
_entity.pdbx_description
1 polymer ?
#
loop_
_entity_poly.entity_id
_entity_poly.type
_entity_poly.pdbx_seq_one_letter_code
_entity_poly.pdbx_strand_id
1 'polypeptide(L)'
;ERQYETFVAEVSRAEKVELHSFEEIRPFEGCLPIEVMVERGKDTLRYGPMKPVGLEHPETGERFHAVVQLRQENAAASLYNLVGFQTKMSWGFQKKVFRMIPGLENAEFVRLGSIHRNTFINSPMVLTPRLHLKKHPRIFMAGQIIGVEGYIESTSMGLCAAKQIASDLMNRGQQVPDPDTMCGALIRYITQSDPKHFQPMNANFGLLDPPEKKMSKSLRKAWFSERALKTLKDSLPVEPMRSPFKASQAEQQMSEKAGQDAA
;
A
#
# COMPACT_ATOMS: atom_id res chain seq x y z
N GLU A 1 15.67 -26.48 4.70
CA GLU A 1 15.82 -25.89 6.05
C GLU A 1 17.24 -25.36 6.26
N ARG A 2 18.27 -26.19 6.22
CA ARG A 2 19.67 -25.80 6.46
C ARG A 2 20.15 -24.61 5.62
N GLN A 3 19.75 -24.52 4.34
CA GLN A 3 20.08 -23.39 3.48
C GLN A 3 19.46 -22.08 3.98
N TYR A 4 18.22 -22.15 4.45
CA TYR A 4 17.52 -21.02 5.07
C TYR A 4 18.21 -20.55 6.36
N GLU A 5 18.56 -21.48 7.24
CA GLU A 5 19.26 -21.15 8.49
C GLU A 5 20.61 -20.46 8.22
N THR A 6 21.36 -20.98 7.24
CA THR A 6 22.63 -20.37 6.82
C THR A 6 22.41 -18.95 6.25
N PHE A 7 21.38 -18.78 5.41
CA PHE A 7 21.01 -17.46 4.87
C PHE A 7 20.65 -16.47 5.99
N VAL A 8 19.79 -16.86 6.92
CA VAL A 8 19.39 -16.02 8.06
C VAL A 8 20.60 -15.64 8.94
N ALA A 9 21.50 -16.58 9.19
CA ALA A 9 22.72 -16.32 9.96
C ALA A 9 23.63 -15.29 9.27
N GLU A 10 23.77 -15.35 7.94
CA GLU A 10 24.56 -14.37 7.19
C GLU A 10 23.86 -12.99 7.12
N VAL A 11 22.53 -12.94 6.96
CA VAL A 11 21.76 -11.68 7.07
C VAL A 11 21.95 -11.03 8.44
N SER A 12 21.93 -11.82 9.52
CA SER A 12 22.13 -11.33 10.89
C SER A 12 23.53 -10.71 11.12
N ARG A 13 24.55 -11.26 10.45
CA ARG A 13 25.94 -10.81 10.55
C ARG A 13 26.31 -9.73 9.57
N ALA A 14 25.42 -9.41 8.62
CA ALA A 14 25.73 -8.50 7.54
C ALA A 14 26.05 -7.09 8.06
N GLU A 15 27.08 -6.50 7.47
CA GLU A 15 27.39 -5.10 7.68
C GLU A 15 26.26 -4.22 7.15
N LYS A 16 25.79 -3.33 7.99
CA LYS A 16 24.69 -2.41 7.70
C LYS A 16 25.26 -1.03 7.34
N VAL A 17 24.63 -0.37 6.39
CA VAL A 17 24.92 1.05 6.09
C VAL A 17 24.51 1.88 7.30
N GLU A 18 25.43 2.68 7.82
CA GLU A 18 25.15 3.62 8.91
C GLU A 18 24.16 4.69 8.42
N LEU A 19 23.12 4.90 9.20
CA LEU A 19 22.16 5.96 8.96
C LEU A 19 22.73 7.28 9.51
N HIS A 20 22.49 8.38 8.83
CA HIS A 20 22.84 9.70 9.37
C HIS A 20 22.02 9.97 10.64
N SER A 21 22.58 10.77 11.56
CA SER A 21 21.99 11.04 12.89
C SER A 21 20.57 11.62 12.87
N PHE A 22 20.16 12.22 11.74
CA PHE A 22 18.79 12.72 11.52
C PHE A 22 17.86 11.67 10.92
N GLU A 23 18.35 10.46 10.68
CA GLU A 23 17.63 9.35 10.05
C GLU A 23 17.18 8.28 11.06
N GLU A 24 16.85 8.66 12.30
CA GLU A 24 16.17 7.75 13.22
C GLU A 24 14.81 7.31 12.64
N ILE A 25 14.88 6.37 11.72
CA ILE A 25 13.70 5.84 11.05
C ILE A 25 13.20 4.65 11.87
N ARG A 26 12.03 4.77 12.45
CA ARG A 26 11.24 3.59 12.77
C ARG A 26 10.76 3.01 11.44
N PRO A 27 11.23 1.83 11.03
CA PRO A 27 10.83 1.25 9.75
C PRO A 27 9.31 1.05 9.74
N PHE A 28 8.67 1.37 8.63
CA PHE A 28 7.25 1.08 8.43
C PHE A 28 7.02 -0.44 8.44
N GLU A 29 6.02 -0.93 9.19
CA GLU A 29 5.77 -2.36 9.35
C GLU A 29 5.51 -3.10 8.04
N GLY A 30 4.90 -2.44 7.06
CA GLY A 30 4.67 -3.02 5.72
C GLY A 30 5.90 -3.09 4.83
N CYS A 31 7.01 -2.45 5.23
CA CYS A 31 8.25 -2.31 4.45
C CYS A 31 9.51 -2.54 5.29
N LEU A 32 9.46 -3.51 6.22
CA LEU A 32 10.60 -3.81 7.07
C LEU A 32 11.77 -4.36 6.26
N PRO A 33 12.99 -3.86 6.50
CA PRO A 33 14.21 -4.51 6.00
C PRO A 33 14.32 -5.94 6.50
N ILE A 34 14.87 -6.84 5.67
CA ILE A 34 14.96 -8.27 6.02
C ILE A 34 15.82 -8.51 7.27
N GLU A 35 16.82 -7.65 7.53
CA GLU A 35 17.64 -7.72 8.74
C GLU A 35 16.81 -7.45 10.00
N VAL A 36 15.89 -6.48 9.95
CA VAL A 36 14.99 -6.16 11.06
C VAL A 36 14.01 -7.31 11.30
N MET A 37 13.55 -7.97 10.23
CA MET A 37 12.72 -9.16 10.36
C MET A 37 13.49 -10.32 11.02
N VAL A 38 14.74 -10.54 10.64
CA VAL A 38 15.62 -11.56 11.25
C VAL A 38 15.88 -11.26 12.73
N GLU A 39 16.10 -10.01 13.10
CA GLU A 39 16.28 -9.58 14.49
C GLU A 39 15.05 -9.88 15.38
N ARG A 40 13.84 -9.81 14.79
CA ARG A 40 12.58 -10.17 15.49
C ARG A 40 12.42 -11.68 15.70
N GLY A 41 13.12 -12.48 14.92
CA GLY A 41 13.11 -13.93 15.05
C GLY A 41 13.54 -14.62 13.77
N LYS A 42 14.25 -15.74 13.92
CA LYS A 42 14.83 -16.51 12.80
C LYS A 42 13.80 -16.96 11.76
N ASP A 43 12.56 -17.19 12.16
CA ASP A 43 11.48 -17.65 11.28
C ASP A 43 10.63 -16.51 10.69
N THR A 44 10.86 -15.25 11.07
CA THR A 44 10.02 -14.10 10.66
C THR A 44 9.93 -13.97 9.15
N LEU A 45 11.01 -14.20 8.40
CA LEU A 45 11.01 -14.13 6.94
C LEU A 45 10.04 -15.13 6.29
N ARG A 46 9.81 -16.30 6.91
CA ARG A 46 8.89 -17.34 6.44
C ARG A 46 7.41 -16.97 6.60
N TYR A 47 7.11 -15.96 7.38
CA TYR A 47 5.78 -15.35 7.51
C TYR A 47 5.62 -14.06 6.71
N GLY A 48 6.71 -13.60 6.10
CA GLY A 48 6.81 -12.40 5.27
C GLY A 48 7.30 -12.70 3.84
N PRO A 49 8.43 -12.11 3.41
CA PRO A 49 8.90 -12.16 2.03
C PRO A 49 9.33 -13.56 1.55
N MET A 50 9.58 -14.49 2.47
CA MET A 50 9.96 -15.88 2.12
C MET A 50 8.86 -16.90 2.44
N LYS A 51 7.61 -16.49 2.44
CA LYS A 51 6.48 -17.33 2.82
C LYS A 51 6.21 -18.42 1.78
N PRO A 52 6.25 -19.74 2.17
CA PRO A 52 6.10 -20.84 1.24
C PRO A 52 4.63 -21.29 1.00
N VAL A 53 3.65 -20.59 1.56
CA VAL A 53 2.24 -21.01 1.57
C VAL A 53 1.68 -21.12 0.16
N GLY A 54 1.12 -22.29 -0.15
CA GLY A 54 0.52 -22.58 -1.46
C GLY A 54 1.53 -23.01 -2.52
N LEU A 55 2.80 -23.22 -2.13
CA LEU A 55 3.86 -23.64 -3.04
C LEU A 55 4.42 -25.01 -2.59
N GLU A 56 4.43 -25.94 -3.52
CA GLU A 56 4.93 -27.31 -3.34
C GLU A 56 5.91 -27.64 -4.47
N HIS A 57 6.82 -28.55 -4.20
CA HIS A 57 7.77 -29.03 -5.20
C HIS A 57 7.01 -29.74 -6.32
N PRO A 58 7.17 -29.36 -7.59
CA PRO A 58 6.33 -29.89 -8.68
C PRO A 58 6.45 -31.40 -8.90
N GLU A 59 7.59 -31.99 -8.56
CA GLU A 59 7.83 -33.43 -8.75
C GLU A 59 7.53 -34.26 -7.50
N THR A 60 7.84 -33.75 -6.29
CA THR A 60 7.70 -34.51 -5.04
C THR A 60 6.45 -34.20 -4.25
N GLY A 61 5.78 -33.06 -4.51
CA GLY A 61 4.65 -32.58 -3.73
C GLY A 61 5.04 -32.07 -2.32
N GLU A 62 6.33 -32.05 -1.99
CA GLU A 62 6.80 -31.59 -0.68
C GLU A 62 6.67 -30.08 -0.55
N ARG A 63 6.30 -29.61 0.64
CA ARG A 63 6.24 -28.20 0.94
C ARG A 63 7.63 -27.61 1.14
N PHE A 64 7.88 -26.50 0.49
CA PHE A 64 9.12 -25.77 0.70
C PHE A 64 9.21 -25.19 2.13
N HIS A 65 10.40 -25.18 2.69
CA HIS A 65 10.67 -24.56 4.00
C HIS A 65 10.55 -23.02 3.92
N ALA A 66 11.10 -22.43 2.86
CA ALA A 66 11.03 -21.01 2.54
C ALA A 66 11.12 -20.83 1.02
N VAL A 67 10.54 -19.78 0.48
CA VAL A 67 10.55 -19.48 -0.97
C VAL A 67 10.79 -18.00 -1.18
N VAL A 68 11.62 -17.65 -2.17
CA VAL A 68 11.82 -16.28 -2.63
C VAL A 68 10.99 -16.05 -3.89
N GLN A 69 10.18 -15.03 -3.89
CA GLN A 69 9.40 -14.65 -5.06
C GLN A 69 10.22 -13.72 -5.95
N LEU A 70 10.35 -14.10 -7.23
CA LEU A 70 10.90 -13.25 -8.28
C LEU A 70 9.75 -12.69 -9.11
N ARG A 71 9.68 -11.36 -9.21
CA ARG A 71 8.73 -10.68 -10.07
C ARG A 71 9.44 -10.18 -11.32
N GLN A 72 8.92 -10.57 -12.49
CA GLN A 72 9.41 -10.09 -13.78
C GLN A 72 9.21 -8.56 -13.89
N GLU A 73 10.27 -7.84 -14.28
CA GLU A 73 10.27 -6.38 -14.36
C GLU A 73 10.20 -5.86 -15.81
N ASN A 74 10.43 -6.69 -16.81
CA ASN A 74 10.36 -6.29 -18.21
C ASN A 74 9.72 -7.37 -19.10
N ALA A 75 9.19 -6.95 -20.24
CA ALA A 75 8.52 -7.86 -21.18
C ALA A 75 9.44 -8.98 -21.73
N ALA A 76 10.74 -8.72 -21.82
CA ALA A 76 11.74 -9.68 -22.28
C ALA A 76 12.09 -10.77 -21.25
N ALA A 77 11.53 -10.72 -20.04
CA ALA A 77 11.83 -11.63 -18.93
C ALA A 77 13.32 -11.76 -18.61
N SER A 78 14.09 -10.69 -18.83
CA SER A 78 15.53 -10.63 -18.56
C SER A 78 15.87 -9.98 -17.21
N LEU A 79 14.91 -9.29 -16.59
CA LEU A 79 15.07 -8.61 -15.30
C LEU A 79 13.99 -9.06 -14.31
N TYR A 80 14.41 -9.36 -13.10
CA TYR A 80 13.53 -9.80 -12.01
C TYR A 80 13.82 -9.04 -10.73
N ASN A 81 12.78 -8.79 -9.96
CA ASN A 81 12.86 -8.17 -8.65
C ASN A 81 12.67 -9.22 -7.55
N LEU A 82 13.52 -9.20 -6.52
CA LEU A 82 13.34 -9.94 -5.28
C LEU A 82 12.22 -9.27 -4.47
N VAL A 83 11.03 -9.87 -4.44
CA VAL A 83 9.86 -9.25 -3.82
C VAL A 83 10.00 -9.24 -2.30
N GLY A 84 9.86 -8.04 -1.70
CA GLY A 84 9.89 -7.86 -0.26
C GLY A 84 11.29 -7.88 0.37
N PHE A 85 12.35 -7.86 -0.43
CA PHE A 85 13.75 -7.85 0.02
C PHE A 85 14.30 -6.44 0.16
N GLN A 86 13.66 -5.64 1.00
CA GLN A 86 14.25 -4.37 1.41
C GLN A 86 15.39 -4.62 2.39
N THR A 87 16.47 -3.87 2.29
CA THR A 87 17.68 -4.15 3.06
C THR A 87 18.52 -2.90 3.32
N LYS A 88 19.18 -2.89 4.48
CA LYS A 88 20.25 -1.96 4.89
C LYS A 88 21.63 -2.55 4.70
N MET A 89 21.76 -3.79 4.25
CA MET A 89 23.06 -4.40 4.05
C MET A 89 23.92 -3.58 3.08
N SER A 90 25.21 -3.50 3.34
CA SER A 90 26.17 -2.91 2.40
C SER A 90 26.11 -3.66 1.05
N TRP A 91 26.42 -2.98 -0.03
CA TRP A 91 26.33 -3.53 -1.39
C TRP A 91 27.17 -4.82 -1.58
N GLY A 92 28.31 -4.90 -0.90
CA GLY A 92 29.14 -6.11 -0.91
C GLY A 92 28.44 -7.30 -0.27
N PHE A 93 27.81 -7.08 0.89
CA PHE A 93 27.05 -8.09 1.59
C PHE A 93 25.79 -8.52 0.84
N GLN A 94 25.06 -7.60 0.22
CA GLN A 94 23.90 -7.94 -0.59
C GLN A 94 24.24 -8.95 -1.68
N LYS A 95 25.32 -8.71 -2.45
CA LYS A 95 25.79 -9.62 -3.50
C LYS A 95 26.16 -11.00 -2.95
N LYS A 96 26.85 -11.04 -1.81
CA LYS A 96 27.24 -12.28 -1.14
C LYS A 96 26.02 -13.06 -0.66
N VAL A 97 25.16 -12.41 0.10
CA VAL A 97 24.04 -13.05 0.80
C VAL A 97 22.94 -13.50 -0.18
N PHE A 98 22.58 -12.66 -1.16
CA PHE A 98 21.53 -13.03 -2.10
C PHE A 98 21.95 -14.14 -3.07
N ARG A 99 23.25 -14.29 -3.35
CA ARG A 99 23.77 -15.45 -4.11
C ARG A 99 23.77 -16.76 -3.33
N MET A 100 23.48 -16.75 -2.04
CA MET A 100 23.26 -17.97 -1.25
C MET A 100 21.88 -18.57 -1.48
N ILE A 101 20.96 -17.82 -2.09
CA ILE A 101 19.62 -18.29 -2.42
C ILE A 101 19.72 -19.27 -3.59
N PRO A 102 19.20 -20.52 -3.45
CA PRO A 102 19.21 -21.50 -4.54
C PRO A 102 18.61 -20.92 -5.84
N GLY A 103 19.37 -21.08 -6.93
CA GLY A 103 19.03 -20.53 -8.23
C GLY A 103 19.52 -19.10 -8.50
N LEU A 104 20.11 -18.42 -7.50
CA LEU A 104 20.68 -17.08 -7.62
C LEU A 104 22.21 -17.04 -7.48
N GLU A 105 22.88 -18.18 -7.49
CA GLU A 105 24.33 -18.30 -7.27
C GLU A 105 25.15 -17.43 -8.25
N ASN A 106 24.68 -17.36 -9.49
CA ASN A 106 25.31 -16.61 -10.59
C ASN A 106 24.52 -15.35 -10.97
N ALA A 107 23.60 -14.89 -10.10
CA ALA A 107 22.79 -13.71 -10.41
C ALA A 107 23.64 -12.45 -10.58
N GLU A 108 23.34 -11.68 -11.63
CA GLU A 108 23.87 -10.34 -11.86
C GLU A 108 22.89 -9.30 -11.29
N PHE A 109 23.39 -8.45 -10.39
CA PHE A 109 22.58 -7.40 -9.77
C PHE A 109 22.74 -6.10 -10.53
N VAL A 110 21.73 -5.78 -11.36
CA VAL A 110 21.67 -4.51 -12.09
C VAL A 110 21.43 -3.34 -11.13
N ARG A 111 20.63 -3.58 -10.08
CA ARG A 111 20.38 -2.63 -9.02
C ARG A 111 20.37 -3.33 -7.66
N LEU A 112 21.08 -2.74 -6.72
CA LEU A 112 21.10 -3.24 -5.33
C LEU A 112 19.99 -2.59 -4.51
N GLY A 113 19.54 -3.31 -3.49
CA GLY A 113 18.49 -2.83 -2.59
C GLY A 113 18.95 -1.62 -1.77
N SER A 114 18.01 -0.76 -1.49
CA SER A 114 18.15 0.37 -0.57
C SER A 114 16.87 0.51 0.24
N ILE A 115 16.96 1.21 1.38
CA ILE A 115 15.77 1.56 2.15
C ILE A 115 15.07 2.70 1.44
N HIS A 116 13.76 2.55 1.30
CA HIS A 116 12.92 3.66 0.89
C HIS A 116 12.56 4.49 2.12
N ARG A 117 12.72 5.79 2.02
CA ARG A 117 12.26 6.75 3.00
C ARG A 117 10.98 7.39 2.48
N ASN A 118 9.86 7.08 3.14
CA ASN A 118 8.60 7.74 2.88
C ASN A 118 8.47 8.94 3.82
N THR A 119 8.42 10.15 3.24
CA THR A 119 8.15 11.36 4.02
C THR A 119 6.64 11.50 4.22
N PHE A 120 6.23 11.69 5.45
CA PHE A 120 4.83 11.95 5.81
C PHE A 120 4.75 12.94 6.97
N ILE A 121 3.61 13.61 7.09
CA ILE A 121 3.30 14.53 8.18
C ILE A 121 2.61 13.77 9.32
N ASN A 122 2.67 14.28 10.54
CA ASN A 122 1.87 13.76 11.65
C ASN A 122 0.41 14.22 11.47
N SER A 123 -0.32 13.51 10.61
CA SER A 123 -1.68 13.87 10.20
C SER A 123 -2.67 14.01 11.36
N PRO A 124 -2.67 13.16 12.40
CA PRO A 124 -3.55 13.35 13.55
C PRO A 124 -3.37 14.71 14.24
N MET A 125 -2.17 15.29 14.20
CA MET A 125 -1.93 16.62 14.77
C MET A 125 -2.45 17.74 13.88
N VAL A 126 -2.32 17.61 12.57
CA VAL A 126 -2.42 18.76 11.64
C VAL A 126 -3.60 18.73 10.68
N LEU A 127 -4.20 17.55 10.44
CA LEU A 127 -5.33 17.39 9.52
C LEU A 127 -6.67 17.25 10.23
N THR A 128 -7.72 17.72 9.58
CA THR A 128 -9.11 17.40 9.90
C THR A 128 -9.58 16.18 9.14
N PRO A 129 -10.71 15.52 9.52
CA PRO A 129 -11.31 14.45 8.73
C PRO A 129 -11.69 14.84 7.29
N ARG A 130 -11.75 16.12 6.99
CA ARG A 130 -11.96 16.66 5.64
C ARG A 130 -10.67 16.74 4.81
N LEU A 131 -9.53 16.28 5.34
CA LEU A 131 -8.21 16.29 4.72
C LEU A 131 -7.60 17.68 4.49
N HIS A 132 -8.12 18.72 5.14
CA HIS A 132 -7.47 20.03 5.14
C HIS A 132 -6.67 20.28 6.42
N LEU A 133 -5.71 21.19 6.36
CA LEU A 133 -4.94 21.62 7.52
C LEU A 133 -5.84 22.34 8.54
N LYS A 134 -5.72 21.97 9.83
CA LYS A 134 -6.47 22.61 10.93
C LYS A 134 -6.26 24.11 10.99
N LYS A 135 -5.01 24.57 10.76
CA LYS A 135 -4.65 26.01 10.78
C LYS A 135 -4.91 26.74 9.46
N HIS A 136 -5.08 26.00 8.36
CA HIS A 136 -5.24 26.55 7.02
C HIS A 136 -6.33 25.78 6.25
N PRO A 137 -7.62 26.07 6.49
CA PRO A 137 -8.74 25.30 5.94
C PRO A 137 -8.82 25.25 4.41
N ARG A 138 -8.10 26.13 3.72
CA ARG A 138 -8.03 26.15 2.25
C ARG A 138 -6.92 25.25 1.67
N ILE A 139 -6.09 24.64 2.52
CA ILE A 139 -5.01 23.74 2.09
C ILE A 139 -5.42 22.31 2.39
N PHE A 140 -5.65 21.54 1.34
CA PHE A 140 -5.96 20.11 1.40
C PHE A 140 -4.71 19.29 1.10
N MET A 141 -4.61 18.14 1.73
CA MET A 141 -3.49 17.21 1.53
C MET A 141 -4.02 15.80 1.33
N ALA A 142 -3.38 15.03 0.45
CA ALA A 142 -3.81 13.67 0.13
C ALA A 142 -2.62 12.79 -0.28
N GLY A 143 -2.82 11.48 -0.32
CA GLY A 143 -1.81 10.52 -0.74
C GLY A 143 -0.78 10.19 0.35
N GLN A 144 0.40 9.77 -0.07
CA GLN A 144 1.43 9.28 0.83
C GLN A 144 1.86 10.30 1.90
N ILE A 145 1.89 11.57 1.55
CA ILE A 145 2.31 12.64 2.47
C ILE A 145 1.44 12.72 3.73
N ILE A 146 0.20 12.25 3.70
CA ILE A 146 -0.69 12.23 4.86
C ILE A 146 -0.63 10.92 5.67
N GLY A 147 0.35 10.05 5.40
CA GLY A 147 0.49 8.77 6.08
C GLY A 147 -0.40 7.66 5.51
N VAL A 148 -0.70 7.71 4.21
CA VAL A 148 -1.43 6.66 3.50
C VAL A 148 -0.46 5.87 2.62
N GLU A 149 -0.44 4.55 2.81
CA GLU A 149 0.35 3.63 2.00
C GLU A 149 -0.53 2.94 0.96
N GLY A 150 0.03 2.73 -0.23
CA GLY A 150 -0.64 2.07 -1.36
C GLY A 150 -1.13 3.05 -2.44
N TYR A 151 -1.04 2.61 -3.70
CA TYR A 151 -1.42 3.46 -4.85
C TYR A 151 -2.93 3.70 -4.91
N ILE A 152 -3.73 2.66 -4.65
CA ILE A 152 -5.20 2.75 -4.68
C ILE A 152 -5.68 3.65 -3.54
N GLU A 153 -5.12 3.46 -2.35
CA GLU A 153 -5.41 4.26 -1.17
C GLU A 153 -5.06 5.73 -1.38
N SER A 154 -3.87 6.01 -1.91
CA SER A 154 -3.42 7.37 -2.21
C SER A 154 -4.32 8.05 -3.25
N THR A 155 -4.72 7.32 -4.30
CA THR A 155 -5.68 7.81 -5.32
C THR A 155 -7.05 8.08 -4.69
N SER A 156 -7.53 7.17 -3.84
CA SER A 156 -8.81 7.32 -3.14
C SER A 156 -8.82 8.56 -2.23
N MET A 157 -7.72 8.82 -1.52
CA MET A 157 -7.61 10.04 -0.68
C MET A 157 -7.57 11.30 -1.53
N GLY A 158 -6.93 11.27 -2.70
CA GLY A 158 -7.00 12.36 -3.68
C GLY A 158 -8.42 12.65 -4.14
N LEU A 159 -9.19 11.61 -4.46
CA LEU A 159 -10.61 11.73 -4.81
C LEU A 159 -11.45 12.29 -3.64
N CYS A 160 -11.22 11.80 -2.41
CA CYS A 160 -11.90 12.31 -1.24
C CYS A 160 -11.62 13.80 -1.01
N ALA A 161 -10.36 14.23 -1.12
CA ALA A 161 -10.00 15.63 -1.01
C ALA A 161 -10.66 16.49 -2.10
N ALA A 162 -10.63 16.03 -3.35
CA ALA A 162 -11.28 16.72 -4.48
C ALA A 162 -12.79 16.87 -4.28
N LYS A 163 -13.47 15.82 -3.77
CA LYS A 163 -14.91 15.89 -3.44
C LYS A 163 -15.19 16.90 -2.33
N GLN A 164 -14.35 16.99 -1.30
CA GLN A 164 -14.49 18.01 -0.25
C GLN A 164 -14.33 19.42 -0.81
N ILE A 165 -13.31 19.65 -1.64
CA ILE A 165 -13.07 20.95 -2.29
C ILE A 165 -14.27 21.34 -3.17
N ALA A 166 -14.73 20.42 -4.02
CA ALA A 166 -15.89 20.66 -4.88
C ALA A 166 -17.15 20.97 -4.06
N SER A 167 -17.35 20.26 -2.96
CA SER A 167 -18.49 20.47 -2.06
C SER A 167 -18.43 21.85 -1.41
N ASP A 168 -17.25 22.30 -0.97
CA ASP A 168 -17.06 23.64 -0.40
C ASP A 168 -17.35 24.73 -1.44
N LEU A 169 -16.83 24.60 -2.66
CA LEU A 169 -17.06 25.55 -3.74
C LEU A 169 -18.53 25.63 -4.18
N MET A 170 -19.26 24.52 -4.04
CA MET A 170 -20.68 24.42 -4.39
C MET A 170 -21.62 24.63 -3.20
N ASN A 171 -21.10 24.93 -2.01
CA ASN A 171 -21.88 25.05 -0.75
C ASN A 171 -22.79 23.84 -0.47
N ARG A 172 -22.31 22.60 -0.73
CA ARG A 172 -23.07 21.35 -0.60
C ARG A 172 -22.92 20.65 0.75
N GLY A 173 -22.21 21.25 1.70
CA GLY A 173 -21.94 20.67 3.01
C GLY A 173 -20.79 19.66 3.01
N GLN A 174 -20.58 18.99 4.15
CA GLN A 174 -19.46 18.04 4.32
C GLN A 174 -19.75 16.71 3.63
N GLN A 175 -18.73 16.15 2.98
CA GLN A 175 -18.80 14.86 2.28
C GLN A 175 -17.70 13.90 2.74
N VAL A 176 -17.45 13.85 4.05
CA VAL A 176 -16.49 12.89 4.60
C VAL A 176 -17.07 11.48 4.45
N PRO A 177 -16.32 10.54 3.87
CA PRO A 177 -16.77 9.16 3.79
C PRO A 177 -17.06 8.57 5.18
N ASP A 178 -18.14 7.82 5.28
CA ASP A 178 -18.54 7.16 6.53
C ASP A 178 -17.47 6.15 6.99
N PRO A 179 -17.16 6.08 8.31
CA PRO A 179 -16.20 5.13 8.88
C PRO A 179 -16.50 3.66 8.62
N ASP A 180 -17.73 3.29 8.26
CA ASP A 180 -18.09 1.94 7.84
C ASP A 180 -17.57 1.58 6.44
N THR A 181 -17.08 2.58 5.69
CA THR A 181 -16.40 2.36 4.42
C THR A 181 -14.88 2.31 4.62
N MET A 182 -14.16 1.64 3.73
CA MET A 182 -12.70 1.55 3.82
C MET A 182 -12.02 2.92 3.76
N CYS A 183 -12.50 3.82 2.89
CA CYS A 183 -12.00 5.20 2.80
C CYS A 183 -12.24 5.98 4.09
N GLY A 184 -13.44 5.90 4.66
CA GLY A 184 -13.77 6.58 5.91
C GLY A 184 -12.99 6.03 7.09
N ALA A 185 -12.84 4.70 7.19
CA ALA A 185 -12.02 4.07 8.22
C ALA A 185 -10.54 4.49 8.14
N LEU A 186 -9.99 4.59 6.92
CA LEU A 186 -8.63 5.07 6.70
C LEU A 186 -8.49 6.55 7.08
N ILE A 187 -9.44 7.41 6.69
CA ILE A 187 -9.48 8.82 7.10
C ILE A 187 -9.56 8.94 8.62
N ARG A 188 -10.41 8.15 9.28
CA ARG A 188 -10.52 8.09 10.73
C ARG A 188 -9.16 7.75 11.36
N TYR A 189 -8.48 6.73 10.86
CA TYR A 189 -7.17 6.34 11.33
C TYR A 189 -6.15 7.47 11.20
N ILE A 190 -5.95 8.04 10.01
CA ILE A 190 -4.93 9.06 9.76
C ILE A 190 -5.20 10.39 10.46
N THR A 191 -6.42 10.67 10.89
CA THR A 191 -6.77 11.96 11.52
C THR A 191 -7.06 11.87 13.01
N GLN A 192 -7.31 10.65 13.55
CA GLN A 192 -7.75 10.46 14.94
C GLN A 192 -6.88 9.47 15.73
N SER A 193 -5.85 8.86 15.12
CA SER A 193 -4.89 8.03 15.84
C SER A 193 -4.09 8.84 16.87
N ASP A 194 -3.52 8.14 17.85
CA ASP A 194 -2.58 8.76 18.79
C ASP A 194 -1.37 9.34 18.03
N PRO A 195 -1.13 10.65 18.08
CA PRO A 195 -0.02 11.28 17.37
C PRO A 195 1.36 10.75 17.75
N LYS A 196 1.52 10.22 18.96
CA LYS A 196 2.81 9.66 19.44
C LYS A 196 3.16 8.35 18.78
N HIS A 197 2.14 7.60 18.35
CA HIS A 197 2.29 6.27 17.76
C HIS A 197 1.82 6.21 16.30
N PHE A 198 1.53 7.37 15.71
CA PHE A 198 1.07 7.44 14.32
C PHE A 198 2.13 6.93 13.35
N GLN A 199 1.72 6.02 12.48
CA GLN A 199 2.52 5.48 11.38
C GLN A 199 1.68 5.42 10.11
N PRO A 200 2.30 5.45 8.92
CA PRO A 200 1.59 5.23 7.68
C PRO A 200 0.81 3.91 7.68
N MET A 201 -0.34 3.90 7.02
CA MET A 201 -1.27 2.78 7.01
C MET A 201 -1.84 2.54 5.62
N ASN A 202 -1.95 1.28 5.23
CA ASN A 202 -2.71 0.86 4.07
C ASN A 202 -4.13 0.43 4.46
N ALA A 203 -5.01 0.33 3.48
CA ALA A 203 -6.37 -0.16 3.68
C ALA A 203 -6.35 -1.63 4.13
N ASN A 204 -6.97 -1.90 5.27
CA ASN A 204 -7.13 -3.27 5.78
C ASN A 204 -8.40 -3.39 6.65
N PHE A 205 -8.90 -4.59 6.78
CA PHE A 205 -10.12 -4.86 7.55
C PHE A 205 -10.01 -4.60 9.06
N GLY A 206 -8.80 -4.46 9.59
CA GLY A 206 -8.57 -4.11 11.00
C GLY A 206 -8.93 -2.66 11.33
N LEU A 207 -9.06 -1.80 10.32
CA LEU A 207 -9.51 -0.41 10.49
C LEU A 207 -11.02 -0.28 10.66
N LEU A 208 -11.78 -1.29 10.24
CA LEU A 208 -13.24 -1.30 10.33
C LEU A 208 -13.70 -1.88 11.68
N ASP A 209 -14.76 -1.31 12.21
CA ASP A 209 -15.36 -1.82 13.45
C ASP A 209 -15.87 -3.25 13.23
N PRO A 210 -15.50 -4.21 14.11
CA PRO A 210 -15.83 -5.61 13.95
C PRO A 210 -17.35 -5.86 14.09
N PRO A 211 -17.89 -6.94 13.51
CA PRO A 211 -19.26 -7.32 13.75
C PRO A 211 -19.48 -7.69 15.22
N GLU A 212 -20.67 -7.36 15.75
CA GLU A 212 -21.03 -7.66 17.14
C GLU A 212 -21.01 -9.18 17.43
N LYS A 213 -21.39 -9.99 16.44
CA LYS A 213 -21.39 -11.45 16.54
C LYS A 213 -20.16 -12.06 15.89
N LYS A 214 -19.55 -13.05 16.55
CA LYS A 214 -18.46 -13.82 15.95
C LYS A 214 -18.95 -14.54 14.69
N MET A 215 -18.17 -14.39 13.61
CA MET A 215 -18.44 -15.07 12.34
C MET A 215 -17.13 -15.59 11.71
N SER A 216 -17.26 -16.55 10.79
CA SER A 216 -16.11 -17.11 10.09
C SER A 216 -15.35 -16.04 9.29
N LYS A 217 -14.07 -16.29 9.00
CA LYS A 217 -13.20 -15.34 8.29
C LYS A 217 -13.75 -14.99 6.88
N SER A 218 -14.34 -15.94 6.19
CA SER A 218 -14.95 -15.74 4.86
C SER A 218 -16.21 -14.90 4.92
N LEU A 219 -17.15 -15.23 5.82
CA LEU A 219 -18.39 -14.48 6.03
C LEU A 219 -18.11 -13.05 6.50
N ARG A 220 -17.11 -12.85 7.34
CA ARG A 220 -16.74 -11.52 7.83
C ARG A 220 -16.31 -10.59 6.71
N LYS A 221 -15.58 -11.08 5.70
CA LYS A 221 -15.19 -10.26 4.54
C LYS A 221 -16.40 -9.81 3.72
N ALA A 222 -17.33 -10.72 3.44
CA ALA A 222 -18.57 -10.40 2.74
C ALA A 222 -19.40 -9.38 3.52
N TRP A 223 -19.56 -9.58 4.82
CA TRP A 223 -20.29 -8.68 5.70
C TRP A 223 -19.72 -7.24 5.68
N PHE A 224 -18.39 -7.06 5.74
CA PHE A 224 -17.77 -5.74 5.62
C PHE A 224 -18.08 -5.07 4.28
N SER A 225 -18.01 -5.83 3.18
CA SER A 225 -18.33 -5.31 1.84
C SER A 225 -19.80 -4.89 1.73
N GLU A 226 -20.71 -5.72 2.20
CA GLU A 226 -22.17 -5.46 2.17
C GLU A 226 -22.51 -4.22 3.01
N ARG A 227 -21.96 -4.12 4.23
CA ARG A 227 -22.13 -2.95 5.09
C ARG A 227 -21.63 -1.68 4.40
N ALA A 228 -20.42 -1.68 3.88
CA ALA A 228 -19.85 -0.52 3.20
C ALA A 228 -20.66 -0.09 1.97
N LEU A 229 -21.13 -1.05 1.15
CA LEU A 229 -21.95 -0.76 -0.03
C LEU A 229 -23.33 -0.21 0.36
N LYS A 230 -23.93 -0.73 1.43
CA LYS A 230 -25.19 -0.19 1.96
C LYS A 230 -25.00 1.26 2.43
N THR A 231 -24.00 1.51 3.27
CA THR A 231 -23.69 2.86 3.77
C THR A 231 -23.44 3.85 2.63
N LEU A 232 -22.70 3.42 1.57
CA LEU A 232 -22.48 4.26 0.40
C LEU A 232 -23.78 4.56 -0.35
N LYS A 233 -24.66 3.59 -0.56
CA LYS A 233 -25.95 3.79 -1.22
C LYS A 233 -26.83 4.76 -0.44
N ASP A 234 -26.86 4.61 0.89
CA ASP A 234 -27.66 5.47 1.78
C ASP A 234 -27.12 6.92 1.82
N SER A 235 -25.83 7.11 1.55
CA SER A 235 -25.17 8.43 1.51
C SER A 235 -25.19 9.11 0.14
N LEU A 236 -25.54 8.40 -0.92
CA LEU A 236 -25.63 9.01 -2.27
C LEU A 236 -26.90 9.84 -2.37
N PRO A 237 -26.82 11.05 -2.97
CA PRO A 237 -28.03 11.81 -3.30
C PRO A 237 -28.93 11.00 -4.24
N VAL A 238 -30.24 11.03 -3.97
CA VAL A 238 -31.26 10.27 -4.72
C VAL A 238 -31.33 10.67 -6.22
N GLU A 239 -30.80 11.83 -6.58
CA GLU A 239 -30.72 12.23 -7.98
C GLU A 239 -29.46 11.66 -8.66
N PRO A 240 -29.60 11.02 -9.83
CA PRO A 240 -28.46 10.63 -10.62
C PRO A 240 -27.63 11.86 -10.94
N MET A 241 -26.32 11.83 -10.65
CA MET A 241 -25.39 12.88 -11.06
C MET A 241 -25.53 13.07 -12.56
N ARG A 242 -26.13 14.16 -12.99
CA ARG A 242 -26.05 14.60 -14.39
C ARG A 242 -24.56 14.83 -14.66
N SER A 243 -24.00 14.05 -15.57
CA SER A 243 -22.62 14.24 -16.00
C SER A 243 -22.43 15.73 -16.34
N PRO A 244 -21.48 16.46 -15.71
CA PRO A 244 -21.17 17.82 -16.12
C PRO A 244 -20.52 17.88 -17.51
N PHE A 245 -20.09 16.74 -18.04
CA PHE A 245 -19.64 16.57 -19.41
C PHE A 245 -20.85 16.25 -20.30
N LYS A 246 -21.65 17.26 -20.61
CA LYS A 246 -22.26 17.27 -21.92
C LYS A 246 -21.11 17.50 -22.90
N ALA A 247 -20.82 16.51 -23.74
CA ALA A 247 -19.99 16.74 -24.93
C ALA A 247 -20.42 18.04 -25.54
N SER A 248 -19.53 18.99 -25.74
CA SER A 248 -19.88 20.28 -26.32
C SER A 248 -20.52 20.00 -27.67
N GLN A 249 -21.53 20.77 -28.03
CA GLN A 249 -22.20 20.58 -29.34
C GLN A 249 -21.20 20.60 -30.52
N ALA A 250 -20.03 21.16 -30.32
CA ALA A 250 -18.90 21.13 -31.27
C ALA A 250 -18.30 19.69 -31.44
N GLU A 251 -18.21 18.86 -30.40
CA GLU A 251 -17.71 17.49 -30.52
C GLU A 251 -18.73 16.55 -31.18
N GLN A 252 -20.02 16.79 -30.99
CA GLN A 252 -21.06 16.06 -31.70
C GLN A 252 -21.09 16.42 -33.19
N GLN A 253 -20.90 17.66 -33.56
CA GLN A 253 -20.82 18.11 -34.96
C GLN A 253 -19.55 17.62 -35.68
N MET A 254 -18.43 17.46 -34.95
CA MET A 254 -17.21 16.87 -35.53
C MET A 254 -17.34 15.36 -35.75
N SER A 255 -18.04 14.64 -34.88
CA SER A 255 -18.32 13.21 -35.06
C SER A 255 -19.29 12.94 -36.21
N GLU A 256 -20.31 13.80 -36.42
CA GLU A 256 -21.24 13.69 -37.53
C GLU A 256 -20.58 14.03 -38.87
N LYS A 257 -19.68 15.02 -38.93
CA LYS A 257 -18.92 15.34 -40.12
C LYS A 257 -17.95 14.25 -40.53
N ALA A 258 -17.24 13.64 -39.54
CA ALA A 258 -16.31 12.53 -39.81
C ALA A 258 -17.03 11.27 -40.33
N GLY A 259 -18.31 11.07 -39.98
CA GLY A 259 -19.15 9.99 -40.49
C GLY A 259 -19.71 10.24 -41.90
N GLN A 260 -19.81 11.48 -42.34
CA GLN A 260 -20.27 11.84 -43.69
C GLN A 260 -19.16 11.86 -44.73
N ASP A 261 -17.92 12.07 -44.34
CA ASP A 261 -16.74 12.01 -45.23
C ASP A 261 -16.18 10.60 -45.41
N ALA A 262 -16.75 9.58 -44.73
CA ALA A 262 -16.34 8.15 -44.83
C ALA A 262 -17.37 7.26 -45.56
N ALA A 263 -18.43 7.84 -46.13
CA ALA A 263 -19.43 7.15 -46.96
C ALA A 263 -19.36 7.65 -48.40
#